data_b56f52c8864b219c61a29774ad4139e6
#
_entry.id   b56f52c8864b219c61a29774ad4139e6
#
_cell.length_a   1.000
_cell.length_b   1.000
_cell.length_c   1.000
_cell.angle_alpha   90.00
_cell.angle_beta   90.00
_cell.angle_gamma   90.00
#
_symmetry.space_group_name_H-M   'P 1'
#
loop_
_entity.id
_entity.type
_entity.pdbx_description
1 polymer ?
#
loop_
_entity_poly.entity_id
_entity_poly.type
_entity_poly.pdbx_seq_one_letter_code
_entity_poly.pdbx_strand_id
1 'polypeptide(L)'
;YYPAVASVSFNTFILPADQSSNENITNADYMTGTTEISEKPADGVLKLNMNRRMARVIIKIAGVEEGLGSVASLTVSSQYAAISPVNVEGPVKSITPYAMGNDTYAALVIPGEGSNTETFVEVGTTTGGTRKITGINPAEAGKSYTYDLYVGERGATLSDPIVEDWTEGTLQGTLTVTAAKRLERTGWRGTVKFEENEDESFMKLIDGDTNTFWRSDWCYRGCDKPYYVIIDLGENANYVFTGVEIMEHRDITGPYKCNFYVTDQWEWREPLRDLGGTEGYEGDWHWNTHGGNGTLDTTKWSEGWTKVNNADITLESSANFQKISINNENAKGRYFMIEVTEMEGNPNSWIGFAEIYLWGKDAK
;
A
#
# COMPACT_ATOMS: atom_id res chain seq x y z
N TYR A 1 5.15 6.99 -10.43
CA TYR A 1 3.84 7.59 -10.68
C TYR A 1 3.22 8.14 -9.42
N TYR A 2 2.48 9.22 -9.57
CA TYR A 2 1.55 9.72 -8.58
C TYR A 2 0.25 10.12 -9.28
N PRO A 3 -0.94 9.81 -8.74
CA PRO A 3 -1.16 8.98 -7.55
C PRO A 3 -0.76 7.51 -7.77
N ALA A 4 -0.35 6.83 -6.70
CA ALA A 4 -0.07 5.40 -6.72
C ALA A 4 -1.40 4.64 -6.56
N VAL A 5 -2.01 4.25 -7.67
CA VAL A 5 -3.25 3.45 -7.65
C VAL A 5 -2.93 2.00 -7.99
N ALA A 6 -3.45 1.07 -7.20
CA ALA A 6 -3.12 -0.36 -7.26
C ALA A 6 -3.47 -1.07 -8.58
N SER A 7 -4.22 -0.43 -9.48
CA SER A 7 -4.72 -1.01 -10.73
C SER A 7 -4.10 -0.45 -12.01
N VAL A 8 -3.12 0.44 -11.91
CA VAL A 8 -2.48 1.02 -13.10
C VAL A 8 -1.37 0.10 -13.56
N SER A 9 -1.46 -0.41 -14.79
CA SER A 9 -0.28 -0.94 -15.46
C SER A 9 0.75 0.20 -15.50
N PHE A 10 2.01 -0.07 -15.22
CA PHE A 10 3.09 0.93 -15.13
C PHE A 10 3.23 1.84 -16.35
N ASN A 11 2.41 1.67 -17.36
CA ASN A 11 2.53 2.33 -18.66
C ASN A 11 1.42 3.31 -18.99
N THR A 12 0.23 3.23 -18.40
CA THR A 12 -0.89 4.08 -18.79
C THR A 12 -1.70 4.56 -17.59
N PHE A 13 -1.89 5.87 -17.47
CA PHE A 13 -2.78 6.49 -16.49
C PHE A 13 -4.10 6.83 -17.17
N ILE A 14 -5.21 6.34 -16.60
CA ILE A 14 -6.57 6.65 -17.09
C ILE A 14 -7.10 7.84 -16.32
N LEU A 15 -7.42 8.92 -17.05
CA LEU A 15 -7.94 10.15 -16.46
C LEU A 15 -9.30 9.89 -15.78
N PRO A 16 -9.47 10.22 -14.49
CA PRO A 16 -10.77 10.14 -13.82
C PRO A 16 -11.78 11.12 -14.45
N ALA A 17 -13.01 10.65 -14.74
CA ALA A 17 -14.09 11.48 -15.23
C ALA A 17 -14.75 12.31 -14.11
N ASP A 18 -14.84 11.75 -12.93
CA ASP A 18 -15.33 12.45 -11.74
C ASP A 18 -14.16 13.08 -10.98
N GLN A 19 -14.07 14.40 -11.03
CA GLN A 19 -13.12 15.21 -10.28
C GLN A 19 -13.85 16.17 -9.34
N SER A 20 -15.10 15.88 -8.96
CA SER A 20 -15.96 16.79 -8.21
C SER A 20 -15.60 16.99 -6.74
N SER A 21 -14.71 16.15 -6.18
CA SER A 21 -14.20 16.28 -4.82
C SER A 21 -12.70 16.62 -4.79
N ASN A 22 -12.23 17.16 -3.66
CA ASN A 22 -10.80 17.43 -3.46
C ASN A 22 -9.95 16.17 -3.59
N GLU A 23 -10.43 15.04 -3.13
CA GLU A 23 -9.76 13.75 -3.27
C GLU A 23 -9.67 13.33 -4.75
N ASN A 24 -10.80 13.40 -5.47
CA ASN A 24 -10.89 12.98 -6.86
C ASN A 24 -10.00 13.83 -7.78
N ILE A 25 -9.99 15.16 -7.61
CA ILE A 25 -9.11 16.03 -8.42
C ILE A 25 -7.65 15.84 -8.07
N THR A 26 -7.31 15.58 -6.79
CA THR A 26 -5.95 15.25 -6.39
C THR A 26 -5.48 13.93 -7.03
N ASN A 27 -6.35 12.93 -7.08
CA ASN A 27 -6.07 11.66 -7.75
C ASN A 27 -5.97 11.75 -9.28
N ALA A 28 -6.40 12.86 -9.87
CA ALA A 28 -6.23 13.14 -11.29
C ALA A 28 -4.89 13.82 -11.62
N ASP A 29 -4.10 14.28 -10.65
CA ASP A 29 -2.81 14.97 -10.86
C ASP A 29 -1.69 13.95 -11.16
N TYR A 30 -1.64 13.49 -12.41
CA TYR A 30 -0.62 12.55 -12.85
C TYR A 30 0.74 13.21 -12.99
N MET A 31 1.72 12.65 -12.28
CA MET A 31 3.10 13.11 -12.31
C MET A 31 4.06 11.97 -12.65
N THR A 32 5.15 12.29 -13.29
CA THR A 32 6.26 11.36 -13.56
C THR A 32 7.58 11.97 -13.13
N GLY A 33 8.50 11.12 -12.69
CA GLY A 33 9.87 11.50 -12.40
C GLY A 33 10.80 10.35 -12.70
N THR A 34 12.00 10.65 -13.16
CA THR A 34 13.07 9.69 -13.40
C THR A 34 14.35 10.16 -12.72
N THR A 35 15.10 9.23 -12.19
CA THR A 35 16.46 9.50 -11.69
C THR A 35 17.34 8.31 -12.02
N GLU A 36 18.59 8.57 -12.37
CA GLU A 36 19.59 7.53 -12.52
C GLU A 36 20.32 7.34 -11.20
N ILE A 37 20.47 6.11 -10.77
CA ILE A 37 21.12 5.75 -9.53
C ILE A 37 22.28 4.83 -9.88
N SER A 38 23.51 5.33 -9.73
CA SER A 38 24.73 4.54 -9.91
C SER A 38 25.09 3.72 -8.66
N GLU A 39 24.69 4.22 -7.47
CA GLU A 39 24.97 3.59 -6.20
C GLU A 39 23.78 3.77 -5.26
N LYS A 40 23.61 2.83 -4.31
CA LYS A 40 22.59 2.95 -3.28
C LYS A 40 22.86 4.20 -2.42
N PRO A 41 21.90 5.12 -2.25
CA PRO A 41 22.09 6.26 -1.36
C PRO A 41 22.48 5.80 0.05
N ALA A 42 23.49 6.46 0.63
CA ALA A 42 24.03 6.11 1.94
C ALA A 42 22.98 6.23 3.08
N ASP A 43 22.05 7.16 2.95
CA ASP A 43 20.91 7.37 3.86
C ASP A 43 19.69 6.48 3.53
N GLY A 44 19.77 5.66 2.48
CA GLY A 44 18.65 4.85 2.00
C GLY A 44 17.48 5.65 1.42
N VAL A 45 17.67 6.94 1.18
CA VAL A 45 16.63 7.87 0.70
C VAL A 45 16.82 8.17 -0.77
N LEU A 46 15.82 7.86 -1.59
CA LEU A 46 15.77 8.24 -3.00
C LEU A 46 14.93 9.50 -3.18
N LYS A 47 15.53 10.53 -3.77
CA LYS A 47 14.86 11.78 -4.12
C LYS A 47 14.51 11.76 -5.61
N LEU A 48 13.23 11.89 -5.92
CA LEU A 48 12.72 11.98 -7.29
C LEU A 48 12.13 13.38 -7.54
N ASN A 49 12.60 14.04 -8.58
CA ASN A 49 11.96 15.25 -9.05
C ASN A 49 10.73 14.84 -9.89
N MET A 50 9.57 15.30 -9.47
CA MET A 50 8.30 14.96 -10.12
C MET A 50 7.86 16.12 -11.03
N ASN A 51 7.50 15.78 -12.26
CA ASN A 51 6.98 16.72 -13.24
C ASN A 51 5.51 16.41 -13.53
N ARG A 52 4.66 17.43 -13.46
CA ARG A 52 3.25 17.29 -13.85
C ARG A 52 3.12 16.97 -15.32
N ARG A 53 2.21 16.05 -15.60
CA ARG A 53 1.86 15.65 -16.97
C ARG A 53 0.48 16.16 -17.38
N MET A 54 -0.25 16.76 -16.44
CA MET A 54 -1.58 17.32 -16.64
C MET A 54 -1.53 18.82 -16.82
N ALA A 55 -2.54 19.39 -17.49
CA ALA A 55 -2.86 20.81 -17.47
C ALA A 55 -4.05 21.05 -16.53
N ARG A 56 -4.04 22.16 -15.81
CA ARG A 56 -5.15 22.60 -14.97
C ARG A 56 -6.02 23.60 -15.74
N VAL A 57 -7.30 23.33 -15.80
CA VAL A 57 -8.29 24.23 -16.36
C VAL A 57 -9.11 24.83 -15.22
N ILE A 58 -9.18 26.13 -15.14
CA ILE A 58 -10.01 26.87 -14.18
C ILE A 58 -11.05 27.64 -14.97
N ILE A 59 -12.33 27.42 -14.68
CA ILE A 59 -13.47 28.13 -15.25
C ILE A 59 -14.09 29.01 -14.16
N LYS A 60 -14.10 30.32 -14.39
CA LYS A 60 -14.82 31.30 -13.55
C LYS A 60 -16.10 31.74 -14.28
N ILE A 61 -17.23 31.61 -13.60
CA ILE A 61 -18.49 32.12 -14.15
C ILE A 61 -18.50 33.64 -14.00
N ALA A 62 -18.17 34.35 -15.07
CA ALA A 62 -18.08 35.81 -15.08
C ALA A 62 -19.46 36.50 -15.32
N GLY A 63 -20.40 35.78 -15.92
CA GLY A 63 -21.76 36.28 -16.10
C GLY A 63 -22.71 35.26 -16.70
N VAL A 64 -23.98 35.34 -16.27
CA VAL A 64 -25.11 34.62 -16.85
C VAL A 64 -26.18 35.63 -17.20
N GLU A 65 -26.65 35.62 -18.44
CA GLU A 65 -27.67 36.53 -18.96
C GLU A 65 -28.97 36.42 -18.14
N GLU A 66 -29.62 37.56 -17.93
CA GLU A 66 -30.87 37.61 -17.18
C GLU A 66 -31.94 36.70 -17.81
N GLY A 67 -32.66 35.95 -16.98
CA GLY A 67 -33.68 34.98 -17.43
C GLY A 67 -33.16 33.55 -17.59
N LEU A 68 -31.85 33.31 -17.60
CA LEU A 68 -31.29 31.97 -17.72
C LEU A 68 -31.16 31.27 -16.36
N GLY A 69 -31.36 32.00 -15.25
CA GLY A 69 -31.14 31.48 -13.89
C GLY A 69 -29.68 31.35 -13.55
N SER A 70 -29.32 30.31 -12.83
CA SER A 70 -27.93 30.01 -12.41
C SER A 70 -27.35 28.84 -13.18
N VAL A 71 -26.03 28.67 -13.17
CA VAL A 71 -25.36 27.48 -13.69
C VAL A 71 -25.81 26.26 -12.86
N ALA A 72 -26.40 25.28 -13.54
CA ALA A 72 -26.90 24.03 -12.97
C ALA A 72 -25.95 22.86 -13.21
N SER A 73 -25.18 22.90 -14.31
CA SER A 73 -24.17 21.87 -14.62
C SER A 73 -23.00 22.49 -15.39
N LEU A 74 -21.82 21.97 -15.16
CA LEU A 74 -20.62 22.32 -15.88
C LEU A 74 -19.79 21.06 -16.09
N THR A 75 -19.33 20.82 -17.31
CA THR A 75 -18.31 19.83 -17.62
C THR A 75 -17.18 20.42 -18.43
N VAL A 76 -15.98 19.89 -18.24
CA VAL A 76 -14.80 20.22 -19.02
C VAL A 76 -14.34 18.96 -19.72
N SER A 77 -13.95 19.05 -20.98
CA SER A 77 -13.47 17.88 -21.72
C SER A 77 -11.95 17.86 -21.85
N SER A 78 -11.37 16.69 -21.62
CA SER A 78 -10.01 16.35 -22.02
C SER A 78 -10.04 15.70 -23.40
N GLN A 79 -9.12 16.08 -24.27
CA GLN A 79 -9.03 15.50 -25.62
C GLN A 79 -8.62 14.05 -25.64
N TYR A 80 -7.99 13.59 -24.56
CA TYR A 80 -7.54 12.21 -24.40
C TYR A 80 -8.07 11.65 -23.09
N ALA A 81 -8.37 10.35 -23.10
CA ALA A 81 -8.86 9.63 -21.92
C ALA A 81 -7.73 9.03 -21.08
N ALA A 82 -6.53 8.85 -21.65
CA ALA A 82 -5.41 8.23 -21.01
C ALA A 82 -4.07 8.83 -21.44
N ILE A 83 -3.07 8.73 -20.57
CA ILE A 83 -1.71 9.20 -20.80
C ILE A 83 -0.68 8.20 -20.26
N SER A 84 0.37 7.97 -21.02
CA SER A 84 1.56 7.25 -20.62
C SER A 84 2.78 8.17 -20.60
N PRO A 85 3.95 7.73 -20.12
CA PRO A 85 5.17 8.54 -20.18
C PRO A 85 5.56 9.00 -21.57
N VAL A 86 5.13 8.29 -22.61
CA VAL A 86 5.54 8.50 -24.01
C VAL A 86 4.40 8.86 -24.96
N ASN A 87 3.13 8.68 -24.55
CA ASN A 87 1.99 8.86 -25.48
C ASN A 87 0.73 9.30 -24.75
N VAL A 88 -0.20 9.90 -25.48
CA VAL A 88 -1.58 10.18 -25.09
C VAL A 88 -2.53 9.37 -25.97
N GLU A 89 -3.65 8.89 -25.41
CA GLU A 89 -4.53 7.96 -26.11
C GLU A 89 -5.99 8.02 -25.64
N GLY A 90 -6.84 7.40 -26.42
CA GLY A 90 -8.27 7.28 -26.13
C GLY A 90 -9.11 8.45 -26.64
N PRO A 91 -10.43 8.31 -26.57
CA PRO A 91 -11.38 9.32 -27.02
C PRO A 91 -11.41 10.54 -26.09
N VAL A 92 -12.05 11.60 -26.56
CA VAL A 92 -12.42 12.75 -25.72
C VAL A 92 -13.18 12.29 -24.48
N LYS A 93 -12.80 12.82 -23.33
CA LYS A 93 -13.37 12.46 -22.05
C LYS A 93 -13.98 13.67 -21.36
N SER A 94 -15.28 13.61 -21.07
CA SER A 94 -15.98 14.61 -20.27
C SER A 94 -15.66 14.40 -18.78
N ILE A 95 -15.41 15.52 -18.10
CA ILE A 95 -14.97 15.59 -16.71
C ILE A 95 -15.96 16.45 -15.93
N THR A 96 -16.43 15.93 -14.79
CA THR A 96 -17.15 16.73 -13.79
C THR A 96 -16.11 17.46 -12.94
N PRO A 97 -16.00 18.80 -13.01
CA PRO A 97 -14.94 19.55 -12.36
C PRO A 97 -15.16 19.71 -10.85
N TYR A 98 -14.11 20.02 -10.14
CA TYR A 98 -14.12 20.38 -8.72
C TYR A 98 -14.65 21.82 -8.55
N ALA A 99 -15.68 22.00 -7.73
CA ALA A 99 -16.17 23.32 -7.36
C ALA A 99 -15.27 23.94 -6.26
N MET A 100 -14.53 24.97 -6.62
CA MET A 100 -13.62 25.69 -5.70
C MET A 100 -14.35 26.71 -4.81
N GLY A 101 -15.64 26.95 -5.07
CA GLY A 101 -16.41 28.06 -4.49
C GLY A 101 -16.36 29.34 -5.33
N ASN A 102 -17.19 30.34 -4.99
CA ASN A 102 -17.27 31.62 -5.70
C ASN A 102 -17.41 31.46 -7.22
N ASP A 103 -18.32 30.58 -7.65
CA ASP A 103 -18.58 30.27 -9.07
C ASP A 103 -17.33 29.91 -9.88
N THR A 104 -16.36 29.27 -9.22
CA THR A 104 -15.10 28.85 -9.81
C THR A 104 -14.99 27.33 -9.78
N TYR A 105 -14.56 26.74 -10.89
CA TYR A 105 -14.45 25.30 -11.09
C TYR A 105 -13.06 24.95 -11.62
N ALA A 106 -12.50 23.85 -11.17
CA ALA A 106 -11.20 23.33 -11.63
C ALA A 106 -11.33 21.91 -12.17
N ALA A 107 -10.62 21.62 -13.27
CA ALA A 107 -10.45 20.28 -13.82
C ALA A 107 -9.02 20.05 -14.26
N LEU A 108 -8.54 18.82 -14.15
CA LEU A 108 -7.28 18.38 -14.69
C LEU A 108 -7.54 17.64 -15.99
N VAL A 109 -6.88 18.07 -17.07
CA VAL A 109 -7.01 17.51 -18.40
C VAL A 109 -5.66 17.04 -18.91
N ILE A 110 -5.66 16.05 -19.80
CA ILE A 110 -4.46 15.67 -20.55
C ILE A 110 -4.19 16.71 -21.61
N PRO A 111 -3.05 17.42 -21.58
CA PRO A 111 -2.71 18.45 -22.55
C PRO A 111 -2.41 17.83 -23.91
N GLY A 112 -2.63 18.59 -24.97
CA GLY A 112 -2.27 18.20 -26.33
C GLY A 112 -3.07 18.93 -27.39
N GLU A 113 -2.67 18.76 -28.62
CA GLU A 113 -3.38 19.30 -29.76
C GLU A 113 -4.65 18.47 -30.00
N GLY A 114 -5.79 19.05 -29.75
CA GLY A 114 -7.10 18.44 -30.00
C GLY A 114 -7.76 18.91 -31.27
N SER A 115 -8.90 18.32 -31.58
CA SER A 115 -9.74 18.75 -32.72
C SER A 115 -10.47 20.07 -32.43
N ASN A 116 -10.45 20.98 -33.36
CA ASN A 116 -11.17 22.26 -33.23
C ASN A 116 -12.72 22.09 -33.24
N THR A 117 -13.22 20.90 -33.44
CA THR A 117 -14.66 20.59 -33.46
C THR A 117 -15.17 19.95 -32.18
N GLU A 118 -14.27 19.48 -31.33
CA GLU A 118 -14.66 18.82 -30.10
C GLU A 118 -15.12 19.80 -29.02
N THR A 119 -16.10 19.39 -28.23
CA THR A 119 -16.59 20.18 -27.09
C THR A 119 -15.51 20.28 -26.06
N PHE A 120 -15.17 21.50 -25.63
CA PHE A 120 -14.25 21.77 -24.53
C PHE A 120 -15.01 22.02 -23.22
N VAL A 121 -16.02 22.89 -23.24
CA VAL A 121 -16.86 23.15 -22.08
C VAL A 121 -18.32 22.96 -22.46
N GLU A 122 -19.07 22.29 -21.62
CA GLU A 122 -20.51 22.21 -21.69
C GLU A 122 -21.09 22.78 -20.38
N VAL A 123 -21.99 23.76 -20.51
CA VAL A 123 -22.63 24.45 -19.39
C VAL A 123 -24.14 24.44 -19.54
N GLY A 124 -24.83 23.99 -18.49
CA GLY A 124 -26.29 24.01 -18.39
C GLY A 124 -26.73 25.04 -17.33
N THR A 125 -27.84 25.71 -17.61
CA THR A 125 -28.48 26.67 -16.71
C THR A 125 -29.83 26.16 -16.26
N THR A 126 -30.33 26.67 -15.12
CA THR A 126 -31.57 26.19 -14.48
C THR A 126 -32.81 26.40 -15.35
N THR A 127 -32.83 27.41 -16.20
CA THR A 127 -33.98 27.75 -17.10
C THR A 127 -33.65 27.78 -18.58
N GLY A 128 -32.38 27.89 -18.95
CA GLY A 128 -31.96 28.16 -20.32
C GLY A 128 -31.42 26.98 -21.12
N GLY A 129 -31.37 25.77 -20.58
CA GLY A 129 -30.81 24.59 -21.23
C GLY A 129 -29.27 24.57 -21.30
N THR A 130 -28.74 23.77 -22.22
CA THR A 130 -27.30 23.48 -22.30
C THR A 130 -26.63 24.19 -23.47
N ARG A 131 -25.43 24.69 -23.29
CA ARG A 131 -24.56 25.34 -24.29
C ARG A 131 -23.21 24.70 -24.34
N LYS A 132 -22.60 24.69 -25.54
CA LYS A 132 -21.30 24.05 -25.78
C LYS A 132 -20.32 25.05 -26.36
N ILE A 133 -19.08 24.96 -25.90
CA ILE A 133 -17.94 25.70 -26.42
C ILE A 133 -16.94 24.68 -26.98
N THR A 134 -16.51 24.90 -28.22
CA THR A 134 -15.65 23.98 -28.96
C THR A 134 -14.28 24.60 -29.28
N GLY A 135 -13.34 23.78 -29.65
CA GLY A 135 -12.10 24.20 -30.29
C GLY A 135 -11.02 24.78 -29.36
N ILE A 136 -11.15 24.63 -28.04
CA ILE A 136 -10.17 25.12 -27.06
C ILE A 136 -9.48 23.94 -26.41
N ASN A 137 -8.15 23.95 -26.40
CA ASN A 137 -7.36 22.88 -25.77
C ASN A 137 -6.18 23.45 -25.03
N PRO A 138 -6.00 23.12 -23.73
CA PRO A 138 -4.77 23.37 -23.02
C PRO A 138 -3.61 22.60 -23.66
N ALA A 139 -2.57 23.29 -24.07
CA ALA A 139 -1.50 22.70 -24.88
C ALA A 139 -0.34 22.14 -24.05
N GLU A 140 -0.10 22.66 -22.84
CA GLU A 140 1.11 22.40 -22.09
C GLU A 140 0.84 21.78 -20.73
N ALA A 141 1.61 20.72 -20.41
CA ALA A 141 1.65 20.10 -19.08
C ALA A 141 2.27 21.05 -18.05
N GLY A 142 1.78 20.99 -16.81
CA GLY A 142 2.27 21.82 -15.72
C GLY A 142 1.85 23.28 -15.76
N LYS A 143 0.95 23.64 -16.70
CA LYS A 143 0.35 24.98 -16.79
C LYS A 143 -1.07 25.01 -16.23
N SER A 144 -1.49 26.16 -15.78
CA SER A 144 -2.86 26.47 -15.36
C SER A 144 -3.46 27.48 -16.32
N TYR A 145 -4.61 27.13 -16.88
CA TYR A 145 -5.36 27.92 -17.84
C TYR A 145 -6.63 28.41 -17.16
N THR A 146 -6.73 29.72 -16.92
CA THR A 146 -7.91 30.34 -16.31
C THR A 146 -8.73 31.06 -17.36
N TYR A 147 -10.01 30.72 -17.46
CA TYR A 147 -10.98 31.31 -18.39
C TYR A 147 -12.13 31.95 -17.64
N ASP A 148 -12.60 33.09 -18.12
CA ASP A 148 -13.87 33.67 -17.72
C ASP A 148 -14.96 33.17 -18.64
N LEU A 149 -16.03 32.57 -18.09
CA LEU A 149 -17.17 32.02 -18.80
C LEU A 149 -18.35 32.98 -18.74
N TYR A 150 -18.87 33.35 -19.91
CA TYR A 150 -20.10 34.11 -20.06
C TYR A 150 -21.15 33.22 -20.73
N VAL A 151 -22.33 33.15 -20.12
CA VAL A 151 -23.44 32.32 -20.61
C VAL A 151 -24.62 33.22 -21.04
N GLY A 152 -24.88 33.26 -22.33
CA GLY A 152 -25.96 34.02 -22.90
C GLY A 152 -27.08 33.15 -23.51
N GLU A 153 -28.20 33.77 -23.89
CA GLU A 153 -29.34 33.10 -24.47
C GLU A 153 -29.00 32.36 -25.80
N ARG A 154 -28.10 32.92 -26.59
CA ARG A 154 -27.71 32.40 -27.92
C ARG A 154 -26.48 31.48 -27.88
N GLY A 155 -25.80 31.36 -26.75
CA GLY A 155 -24.57 30.57 -26.61
C GLY A 155 -23.77 30.89 -25.36
N ALA A 156 -22.62 30.28 -25.25
CA ALA A 156 -21.65 30.57 -24.20
C ALA A 156 -20.28 30.89 -24.83
N THR A 157 -19.50 31.73 -24.16
CA THR A 157 -18.15 32.13 -24.62
C THR A 157 -17.17 32.08 -23.48
N LEU A 158 -15.91 31.75 -23.78
CA LEU A 158 -14.77 31.87 -22.85
C LEU A 158 -13.90 33.03 -23.28
N SER A 159 -13.31 33.72 -22.33
CA SER A 159 -12.22 34.68 -22.59
C SER A 159 -10.99 33.98 -23.16
N ASP A 160 -10.02 34.76 -23.64
CA ASP A 160 -8.65 34.23 -23.77
C ASP A 160 -8.15 33.77 -22.39
N PRO A 161 -7.38 32.65 -22.29
CA PRO A 161 -6.93 32.16 -21.04
C PRO A 161 -5.79 33.02 -20.43
N ILE A 162 -5.83 33.19 -19.14
CA ILE A 162 -4.64 33.55 -18.38
C ILE A 162 -3.86 32.26 -18.15
N VAL A 163 -2.64 32.19 -18.66
CA VAL A 163 -1.77 31.01 -18.58
C VAL A 163 -0.63 31.27 -17.59
N GLU A 164 -0.53 30.45 -16.58
CA GLU A 164 0.48 30.55 -15.52
C GLU A 164 1.14 29.20 -15.29
N ASP A 165 2.36 29.22 -14.69
CA ASP A 165 2.95 27.99 -14.19
C ASP A 165 2.10 27.42 -13.06
N TRP A 166 1.72 26.15 -13.15
CA TRP A 166 0.97 25.52 -12.08
C TRP A 166 1.93 25.07 -10.97
N THR A 167 2.12 25.95 -10.00
CA THR A 167 3.06 25.77 -8.89
C THR A 167 2.42 25.28 -7.60
N GLU A 168 1.09 25.20 -7.52
CA GLU A 168 0.36 24.76 -6.33
C GLU A 168 0.18 23.23 -6.28
N GLY A 169 0.12 22.68 -5.09
CA GLY A 169 -0.18 21.26 -4.83
C GLY A 169 0.82 20.61 -3.88
N THR A 170 0.40 19.50 -3.27
CA THR A 170 1.14 18.81 -2.21
C THR A 170 2.42 18.12 -2.65
N LEU A 171 2.62 17.90 -3.97
CA LEU A 171 3.76 17.18 -4.52
C LEU A 171 4.56 18.00 -5.53
N GLN A 172 4.77 19.27 -5.22
CA GLN A 172 5.77 20.06 -5.95
C GLN A 172 7.16 19.80 -5.40
N GLY A 173 8.09 19.50 -6.27
CA GLY A 173 9.48 19.34 -5.92
C GLY A 173 9.91 17.88 -5.77
N THR A 174 10.48 17.54 -4.65
CA THR A 174 11.15 16.25 -4.46
C THR A 174 10.27 15.28 -3.72
N LEU A 175 9.87 14.18 -4.37
CA LEU A 175 9.31 13.02 -3.70
C LEU A 175 10.46 12.26 -3.02
N THR A 176 10.38 12.14 -1.71
CA THR A 176 11.33 11.32 -0.95
C THR A 176 10.75 9.91 -0.81
N VAL A 177 11.41 8.95 -1.40
CA VAL A 177 11.07 7.53 -1.26
C VAL A 177 12.12 6.89 -0.36
N THR A 178 11.71 6.49 0.82
CA THR A 178 12.57 5.71 1.72
C THR A 178 12.56 4.26 1.27
N ALA A 179 13.75 3.74 0.92
CA ALA A 179 13.88 2.35 0.55
C ALA A 179 13.57 1.45 1.75
N ALA A 180 12.85 0.35 1.50
CA ALA A 180 12.70 -0.68 2.50
C ALA A 180 14.07 -1.26 2.88
N LYS A 181 14.32 -1.44 4.17
CA LYS A 181 15.56 -1.99 4.72
C LYS A 181 15.24 -3.12 5.69
N ARG A 182 16.22 -3.98 5.96
CA ARG A 182 16.15 -4.85 7.13
C ARG A 182 16.05 -3.95 8.36
N LEU A 183 15.10 -4.26 9.23
CA LEU A 183 14.93 -3.52 10.48
C LEU A 183 15.99 -3.95 11.47
N GLU A 184 16.49 -2.99 12.25
CA GLU A 184 17.44 -3.24 13.32
C GLU A 184 16.74 -3.98 14.46
N ARG A 185 17.36 -5.03 14.93
CA ARG A 185 16.77 -5.92 15.95
C ARG A 185 17.09 -5.52 17.40
N THR A 186 17.78 -4.39 17.60
CA THR A 186 18.14 -3.90 18.94
C THR A 186 16.89 -3.67 19.78
N GLY A 187 16.82 -4.33 20.93
CA GLY A 187 15.68 -4.23 21.83
C GLY A 187 14.45 -5.04 21.44
N TRP A 188 14.52 -5.81 20.37
CA TRP A 188 13.45 -6.76 20.06
C TRP A 188 13.38 -7.85 21.11
N ARG A 189 12.19 -8.31 21.34
CA ARG A 189 11.89 -9.50 22.13
C ARG A 189 10.75 -10.23 21.44
N GLY A 190 10.47 -11.43 21.87
CA GLY A 190 9.36 -12.16 21.30
C GLY A 190 9.08 -13.44 22.05
N THR A 191 8.10 -14.15 21.53
CA THR A 191 7.68 -15.43 22.07
C THR A 191 7.21 -16.33 20.94
N VAL A 192 7.11 -17.59 21.23
CA VAL A 192 6.59 -18.64 20.37
C VAL A 192 5.53 -19.43 21.12
N LYS A 193 4.62 -20.08 20.40
CA LYS A 193 3.62 -20.91 21.06
C LYS A 193 4.26 -22.12 21.78
N PHE A 194 5.22 -22.77 21.11
CA PHE A 194 5.95 -23.92 21.64
C PHE A 194 7.44 -23.74 21.43
N GLU A 195 8.24 -24.09 22.43
CA GLU A 195 9.69 -24.22 22.30
C GLU A 195 10.18 -25.45 23.03
N GLU A 196 11.16 -26.12 22.47
CA GLU A 196 11.70 -27.34 23.00
C GLU A 196 12.42 -27.12 24.35
N ASN A 197 13.26 -26.10 24.38
CA ASN A 197 14.07 -25.76 25.58
C ASN A 197 14.65 -24.34 25.41
N GLU A 198 15.43 -23.89 26.41
CA GLU A 198 16.04 -22.56 26.42
C GLU A 198 17.11 -22.36 25.34
N ASP A 199 17.81 -23.42 24.95
CA ASP A 199 18.86 -23.36 23.94
C ASP A 199 18.27 -23.30 22.50
N GLU A 200 16.99 -23.65 22.35
CA GLU A 200 16.23 -23.66 21.09
C GLU A 200 15.01 -22.75 21.17
N SER A 201 15.17 -21.62 21.83
CA SER A 201 14.11 -20.66 22.15
C SER A 201 13.93 -19.58 21.06
N PHE A 202 12.88 -18.78 21.22
CA PHE A 202 12.61 -17.62 20.35
C PHE A 202 13.84 -16.75 20.09
N MET A 203 14.69 -16.51 21.09
CA MET A 203 15.86 -15.63 20.96
C MET A 203 16.84 -16.07 19.89
N LYS A 204 16.84 -17.36 19.54
CA LYS A 204 17.65 -17.93 18.46
C LYS A 204 17.20 -17.54 17.08
N LEU A 205 15.97 -17.04 16.94
CA LEU A 205 15.42 -16.51 15.67
C LEU A 205 15.95 -15.13 15.29
N ILE A 206 16.53 -14.42 16.26
CA ILE A 206 16.91 -13.01 16.09
C ILE A 206 18.33 -12.71 16.60
N ASP A 207 19.13 -13.70 16.94
CA ASP A 207 20.48 -13.53 17.51
C ASP A 207 21.55 -13.23 16.43
N GLY A 208 21.27 -13.48 15.16
CA GLY A 208 22.19 -13.25 14.04
C GLY A 208 23.11 -14.41 13.73
N ASP A 209 22.97 -15.53 14.44
CA ASP A 209 23.76 -16.73 14.21
C ASP A 209 22.93 -17.80 13.51
N THR A 210 23.18 -18.02 12.23
CA THR A 210 22.47 -19.03 11.43
C THR A 210 22.76 -20.48 11.84
N ASN A 211 23.63 -20.72 12.82
CA ASN A 211 23.88 -22.04 13.37
C ASN A 211 23.03 -22.33 14.62
N THR A 212 22.44 -21.32 15.20
CA THR A 212 21.42 -21.46 16.26
C THR A 212 20.02 -21.49 15.62
N PHE A 213 19.04 -21.97 16.36
CA PHE A 213 17.69 -22.08 15.83
C PHE A 213 16.65 -22.17 16.95
N TRP A 214 15.45 -21.75 16.64
CA TRP A 214 14.28 -22.13 17.41
C TRP A 214 13.71 -23.43 16.85
N ARG A 215 13.25 -24.29 17.72
CA ARG A 215 12.50 -25.49 17.41
C ARG A 215 11.23 -25.55 18.25
N SER A 216 10.11 -25.88 17.59
CA SER A 216 8.89 -26.21 18.30
C SER A 216 9.11 -27.52 19.09
N ASP A 217 8.33 -27.70 20.11
CA ASP A 217 8.32 -28.94 20.87
C ASP A 217 8.02 -30.15 19.97
N TRP A 218 8.60 -31.29 20.32
CA TRP A 218 8.41 -32.56 19.63
C TRP A 218 7.05 -33.16 19.95
N CYS A 219 6.21 -33.28 18.98
CA CYS A 219 4.83 -33.69 19.14
C CYS A 219 4.57 -35.05 18.52
N TYR A 220 4.62 -36.10 19.30
CA TYR A 220 4.43 -37.49 18.85
C TYR A 220 3.03 -37.77 18.30
N ARG A 221 1.99 -37.00 18.64
CA ARG A 221 0.60 -37.23 18.27
C ARG A 221 -0.13 -36.04 17.65
N GLY A 222 0.61 -35.08 17.12
CA GLY A 222 0.03 -33.92 16.49
C GLY A 222 -0.17 -32.78 17.48
N CYS A 223 0.75 -31.82 17.46
CA CYS A 223 0.60 -30.56 18.18
C CYS A 223 -0.57 -29.77 17.65
N ASP A 224 -1.17 -29.00 18.53
CA ASP A 224 -2.22 -28.08 18.18
C ASP A 224 -1.71 -27.00 17.24
N LYS A 225 -1.84 -27.25 15.97
CA LYS A 225 -1.65 -26.20 14.95
C LYS A 225 -2.73 -25.12 15.14
N PRO A 226 -2.45 -23.90 14.75
CA PRO A 226 -1.21 -23.42 14.17
C PRO A 226 -0.11 -23.14 15.20
N TYR A 227 1.14 -23.04 14.71
CA TYR A 227 2.27 -22.55 15.49
C TYR A 227 2.41 -21.05 15.30
N TYR A 228 2.86 -20.36 16.32
CA TYR A 228 3.01 -18.90 16.30
C TYR A 228 4.42 -18.48 16.70
N VAL A 229 4.97 -17.55 15.93
CA VAL A 229 6.18 -16.80 16.27
C VAL A 229 5.78 -15.33 16.32
N ILE A 230 5.94 -14.70 17.48
CA ILE A 230 5.54 -13.31 17.71
C ILE A 230 6.75 -12.48 18.07
N ILE A 231 6.96 -11.39 17.34
CA ILE A 231 8.06 -10.44 17.52
C ILE A 231 7.47 -9.13 18.05
N ASP A 232 7.95 -8.66 19.21
CA ASP A 232 7.72 -7.33 19.76
C ASP A 232 8.90 -6.43 19.35
N LEU A 233 8.66 -5.44 18.52
CA LEU A 233 9.67 -4.51 18.03
C LEU A 233 9.99 -3.39 19.03
N GLY A 234 9.27 -3.34 20.16
CA GLY A 234 9.42 -2.32 21.19
C GLY A 234 8.44 -1.15 21.09
N GLU A 235 8.35 -0.37 22.13
CA GLU A 235 7.31 0.68 22.30
C GLU A 235 7.37 1.81 21.26
N ASN A 236 8.56 2.05 20.70
CA ASN A 236 8.75 3.11 19.72
C ASN A 236 8.72 2.60 18.26
N ALA A 237 8.31 1.34 18.06
CA ALA A 237 8.23 0.79 16.72
C ALA A 237 7.13 1.48 15.92
N ASN A 238 7.52 2.03 14.77
CA ASN A 238 6.60 2.71 13.85
C ASN A 238 7.03 2.42 12.41
N TYR A 239 6.76 1.17 11.98
CA TYR A 239 7.17 0.69 10.67
C TYR A 239 5.99 0.27 9.82
N VAL A 240 6.11 0.45 8.51
CA VAL A 240 5.33 -0.27 7.51
C VAL A 240 6.15 -1.46 7.07
N PHE A 241 5.70 -2.67 7.36
CA PHE A 241 6.40 -3.89 6.96
C PHE A 241 6.26 -4.11 5.46
N THR A 242 7.37 -4.45 4.83
CA THR A 242 7.45 -4.66 3.37
C THR A 242 7.92 -6.07 3.01
N GLY A 243 8.32 -6.85 3.98
CA GLY A 243 8.72 -8.22 3.76
C GLY A 243 9.27 -8.91 5.00
N VAL A 244 9.42 -10.20 4.86
CA VAL A 244 10.03 -11.09 5.85
C VAL A 244 11.09 -11.92 5.15
N GLU A 245 12.23 -12.13 5.77
CA GLU A 245 13.21 -13.16 5.38
C GLU A 245 13.23 -14.22 6.46
N ILE A 246 13.04 -15.46 6.06
CA ILE A 246 13.04 -16.63 6.95
C ILE A 246 14.08 -17.61 6.45
N MET A 247 14.87 -18.14 7.36
CA MET A 247 15.78 -19.26 7.13
C MET A 247 15.32 -20.43 7.97
N GLU A 248 14.99 -21.56 7.34
CA GLU A 248 14.67 -22.78 8.04
C GLU A 248 15.94 -23.43 8.61
N HIS A 249 15.81 -24.18 9.69
CA HIS A 249 16.93 -24.94 10.19
C HIS A 249 17.28 -26.08 9.23
N ARG A 250 18.56 -26.25 8.91
CA ARG A 250 19.05 -27.19 7.89
C ARG A 250 18.62 -28.65 8.08
N ASP A 251 18.39 -29.07 9.30
CA ASP A 251 18.00 -30.45 9.61
C ASP A 251 16.47 -30.60 9.79
N ILE A 252 15.73 -29.49 9.69
CA ILE A 252 14.29 -29.42 9.93
C ILE A 252 13.64 -28.54 8.84
N THR A 253 13.97 -28.84 7.58
CA THR A 253 13.36 -28.14 6.46
C THR A 253 12.08 -28.85 6.01
N GLY A 254 11.09 -28.09 5.64
CA GLY A 254 9.87 -28.61 5.06
C GLY A 254 9.10 -27.52 4.34
N PRO A 255 8.21 -27.84 3.41
CA PRO A 255 7.32 -26.83 2.92
C PRO A 255 6.31 -26.49 4.03
N TYR A 256 6.37 -25.24 4.52
CA TYR A 256 5.44 -24.73 5.52
C TYR A 256 4.46 -23.76 4.89
N LYS A 257 3.19 -23.82 5.28
CA LYS A 257 2.23 -22.76 4.96
C LYS A 257 2.18 -21.75 6.10
N CYS A 258 2.33 -20.48 5.76
CA CYS A 258 2.43 -19.40 6.71
C CYS A 258 1.45 -18.27 6.40
N ASN A 259 1.04 -17.56 7.44
CA ASN A 259 0.36 -16.29 7.37
C ASN A 259 1.08 -15.26 8.24
N PHE A 260 1.01 -14.00 7.83
CA PHE A 260 1.61 -12.89 8.56
C PHE A 260 0.53 -11.95 9.08
N TYR A 261 0.72 -11.49 10.30
CA TYR A 261 -0.21 -10.60 10.99
C TYR A 261 0.54 -9.49 11.71
N VAL A 262 -0.15 -8.38 11.94
CA VAL A 262 0.35 -7.25 12.71
C VAL A 262 -0.69 -6.77 13.72
N THR A 263 -0.22 -6.18 14.81
CA THR A 263 -1.07 -5.48 15.78
C THR A 263 -0.24 -4.47 16.58
N ASP A 264 -0.89 -3.44 17.13
CA ASP A 264 -0.28 -2.50 18.07
C ASP A 264 -0.46 -2.94 19.53
N GLN A 265 -1.37 -3.87 19.79
CA GLN A 265 -1.70 -4.30 21.14
C GLN A 265 -1.78 -5.82 21.20
N TRP A 266 -1.01 -6.40 22.10
CA TRP A 266 -1.04 -7.81 22.35
C TRP A 266 -0.65 -8.08 23.81
N GLU A 267 -1.34 -9.03 24.44
CA GLU A 267 -1.04 -9.49 25.79
C GLU A 267 0.06 -10.56 25.74
N TRP A 268 1.17 -10.29 26.43
CA TRP A 268 2.31 -11.21 26.45
C TRP A 268 1.94 -12.59 26.95
N ARG A 269 2.44 -13.61 26.29
CA ARG A 269 2.29 -15.02 26.68
C ARG A 269 3.65 -15.68 26.69
N GLU A 270 3.88 -16.47 27.72
CA GLU A 270 5.08 -17.30 27.80
C GLU A 270 4.96 -18.51 26.86
N PRO A 271 6.07 -18.97 26.31
CA PRO A 271 6.10 -20.18 25.50
C PRO A 271 5.65 -21.40 26.31
N LEU A 272 4.97 -22.31 25.63
CA LEU A 272 4.72 -23.63 26.18
C LEU A 272 5.99 -24.47 25.94
N ARG A 273 6.54 -25.04 27.02
CA ARG A 273 7.73 -25.89 26.97
C ARG A 273 7.40 -27.31 27.43
N ASP A 274 8.12 -28.27 26.87
CA ASP A 274 8.17 -29.60 27.47
C ASP A 274 8.97 -29.54 28.77
N LEU A 275 8.31 -29.67 29.88
CA LEU A 275 8.93 -29.66 31.22
C LEU A 275 9.55 -31.00 31.60
N GLY A 276 9.69 -31.93 30.66
CA GLY A 276 10.36 -33.21 30.88
C GLY A 276 9.69 -34.03 31.99
N GLY A 277 8.51 -34.51 31.73
CA GLY A 277 7.81 -35.41 32.63
C GLY A 277 8.59 -36.73 32.80
N THR A 278 9.15 -36.96 33.94
CA THR A 278 10.08 -38.05 34.20
C THR A 278 9.45 -39.38 34.52
N GLU A 279 8.15 -39.56 34.43
CA GLU A 279 7.56 -40.87 34.82
C GLU A 279 6.38 -41.25 33.93
N GLY A 280 6.52 -42.37 33.20
CA GLY A 280 5.44 -43.10 32.59
C GLY A 280 5.55 -43.31 31.08
N TYR A 281 6.38 -44.18 30.71
CA TYR A 281 6.81 -44.48 29.35
C TYR A 281 5.76 -45.12 28.42
N GLU A 282 4.50 -44.97 28.67
CA GLU A 282 3.47 -45.54 27.76
C GLU A 282 2.39 -44.50 27.41
N GLY A 283 2.69 -43.72 26.41
CA GLY A 283 1.63 -43.21 25.55
C GLY A 283 1.20 -41.75 25.72
N ASP A 284 1.49 -41.06 26.81
CA ASP A 284 0.96 -39.72 27.09
C ASP A 284 2.05 -38.68 27.41
N TRP A 285 3.20 -38.85 26.86
CA TRP A 285 4.41 -38.14 27.22
C TRP A 285 4.34 -36.62 27.01
N HIS A 286 3.66 -36.18 26.01
CA HIS A 286 3.59 -34.75 25.67
C HIS A 286 2.33 -34.02 26.17
N TRP A 287 1.31 -34.75 26.52
CA TRP A 287 0.06 -34.13 26.97
C TRP A 287 0.14 -33.54 28.38
N ASN A 288 1.06 -34.02 29.22
CA ASN A 288 1.19 -33.56 30.59
C ASN A 288 2.08 -32.32 30.75
N THR A 289 2.72 -31.86 29.70
CA THR A 289 3.76 -30.85 29.76
C THR A 289 3.36 -29.51 29.22
N HIS A 290 2.36 -29.48 28.35
CA HIS A 290 1.78 -28.24 27.81
C HIS A 290 0.73 -27.67 28.76
N GLY A 291 1.14 -27.04 29.84
CA GLY A 291 0.22 -26.35 30.76
C GLY A 291 -0.34 -27.20 31.88
N GLY A 292 0.25 -28.34 32.17
CA GLY A 292 0.07 -29.05 33.46
C GLY A 292 -1.25 -29.71 33.70
N ASN A 293 -1.85 -30.39 32.76
CA ASN A 293 -2.97 -31.35 32.96
C ASN A 293 -3.51 -31.95 31.67
N GLY A 294 -2.72 -31.98 30.60
CA GLY A 294 -3.16 -32.58 29.32
C GLY A 294 -4.31 -31.84 28.63
N THR A 295 -4.50 -30.57 28.95
CA THR A 295 -5.48 -29.72 28.27
C THR A 295 -4.82 -29.09 27.05
N LEU A 296 -5.49 -29.28 25.90
CA LEU A 296 -5.14 -28.60 24.66
C LEU A 296 -5.11 -27.08 24.86
N ASP A 297 -4.09 -26.40 24.31
CA ASP A 297 -4.09 -24.94 24.27
C ASP A 297 -5.15 -24.46 23.24
N THR A 298 -6.32 -24.16 23.73
CA THR A 298 -7.43 -23.62 22.91
C THR A 298 -7.34 -22.11 22.76
N THR A 299 -6.25 -21.49 23.21
CA THR A 299 -6.09 -20.05 23.15
C THR A 299 -5.97 -19.56 21.71
N LYS A 300 -6.78 -18.59 21.35
CA LYS A 300 -6.70 -17.96 20.06
C LYS A 300 -5.58 -16.92 20.04
N TRP A 301 -4.41 -17.34 19.60
CA TRP A 301 -3.23 -16.49 19.54
C TRP A 301 -3.33 -15.35 18.52
N SER A 302 -4.10 -15.57 17.45
CA SER A 302 -4.30 -14.60 16.36
C SER A 302 -5.54 -13.72 16.53
N GLU A 303 -6.25 -13.79 17.66
CA GLU A 303 -7.41 -12.95 17.90
C GLU A 303 -7.00 -11.48 18.10
N GLY A 304 -7.65 -10.57 17.36
CA GLY A 304 -7.35 -9.13 17.39
C GLY A 304 -6.19 -8.70 16.50
N TRP A 305 -5.61 -9.61 15.71
CA TRP A 305 -4.55 -9.30 14.77
C TRP A 305 -5.08 -9.04 13.36
N THR A 306 -4.36 -8.20 12.62
CA THR A 306 -4.67 -7.90 11.21
C THR A 306 -3.78 -8.74 10.30
N LYS A 307 -4.39 -9.62 9.47
CA LYS A 307 -3.67 -10.39 8.45
C LYS A 307 -3.15 -9.45 7.35
N VAL A 308 -1.88 -9.61 6.95
CA VAL A 308 -1.23 -8.72 5.97
C VAL A 308 -0.91 -9.37 4.63
N ASN A 309 -1.02 -10.68 4.50
CA ASN A 309 -0.94 -11.39 3.23
C ASN A 309 -2.35 -11.79 2.73
N ASN A 310 -2.54 -11.73 1.41
CA ASN A 310 -3.84 -12.00 0.79
C ASN A 310 -4.13 -13.51 0.59
N ALA A 311 -3.07 -14.30 0.46
CA ALA A 311 -3.13 -15.76 0.30
C ALA A 311 -2.09 -16.40 1.21
N ASP A 312 -2.30 -17.65 1.57
CA ASP A 312 -1.31 -18.40 2.34
C ASP A 312 0.01 -18.49 1.58
N ILE A 313 1.09 -18.31 2.32
CA ILE A 313 2.45 -18.30 1.79
C ILE A 313 3.02 -19.69 2.01
N THR A 314 3.56 -20.28 0.96
CA THR A 314 4.30 -21.54 1.08
C THR A 314 5.79 -21.22 1.13
N LEU A 315 6.45 -21.61 2.22
CA LEU A 315 7.90 -21.68 2.28
C LEU A 315 8.35 -22.98 1.62
N GLU A 316 9.36 -22.89 0.79
CA GLU A 316 9.98 -24.06 0.17
C GLU A 316 10.92 -24.71 1.19
N SER A 317 11.06 -26.04 1.13
CA SER A 317 12.03 -26.75 1.97
C SER A 317 13.45 -26.32 1.65
N SER A 318 14.00 -25.39 2.44
CA SER A 318 15.33 -24.81 2.17
C SER A 318 15.96 -24.23 3.42
N ALA A 319 17.20 -24.57 3.64
CA ALA A 319 18.06 -23.94 4.65
C ALA A 319 18.69 -22.61 4.19
N ASN A 320 18.19 -22.00 3.12
CA ASN A 320 18.61 -20.68 2.69
C ASN A 320 17.52 -19.64 3.05
N PHE A 321 17.94 -18.38 3.13
CA PHE A 321 16.98 -17.31 3.32
C PHE A 321 15.96 -17.23 2.18
N GLN A 322 14.68 -17.27 2.55
CA GLN A 322 13.55 -17.07 1.67
C GLN A 322 12.96 -15.68 1.97
N LYS A 323 12.95 -14.82 0.96
CA LYS A 323 12.41 -13.47 1.10
C LYS A 323 10.99 -13.41 0.57
N ILE A 324 10.06 -13.08 1.43
CA ILE A 324 8.64 -12.94 1.15
C ILE A 324 8.29 -11.44 1.18
N SER A 325 7.71 -10.91 0.10
CA SER A 325 7.27 -9.53 0.03
C SER A 325 5.88 -9.35 0.64
N ILE A 326 5.70 -8.28 1.40
CA ILE A 326 4.41 -7.83 1.91
C ILE A 326 4.03 -6.56 1.15
N ASN A 327 2.99 -6.66 0.31
CA ASN A 327 2.46 -5.57 -0.50
C ASN A 327 1.16 -5.04 0.11
N ASN A 328 1.23 -4.56 1.35
CA ASN A 328 0.08 -4.07 2.09
C ASN A 328 0.48 -2.82 2.88
N GLU A 329 -0.06 -1.67 2.52
CA GLU A 329 0.23 -0.40 3.21
C GLU A 329 -0.29 -0.34 4.64
N ASN A 330 -1.24 -1.21 4.99
CA ASN A 330 -1.76 -1.37 6.34
C ASN A 330 -0.96 -2.38 7.17
N ALA A 331 0.14 -2.93 6.65
CA ALA A 331 1.04 -3.80 7.39
C ALA A 331 1.86 -2.98 8.41
N LYS A 332 1.19 -2.39 9.40
CA LYS A 332 1.77 -1.55 10.45
C LYS A 332 1.45 -2.13 11.81
N GLY A 333 2.37 -1.99 12.74
CA GLY A 333 2.16 -2.40 14.12
C GLY A 333 3.46 -2.54 14.89
N ARG A 334 3.33 -2.55 16.21
CA ARG A 334 4.42 -2.86 17.14
C ARG A 334 4.79 -4.34 17.09
N TYR A 335 3.78 -5.19 16.93
CA TYR A 335 3.97 -6.64 16.96
C TYR A 335 3.81 -7.21 15.55
N PHE A 336 4.67 -8.17 15.24
CA PHE A 336 4.61 -8.95 14.01
C PHE A 336 4.49 -10.43 14.35
N MET A 337 3.56 -11.14 13.69
CA MET A 337 3.36 -12.56 13.95
C MET A 337 3.48 -13.37 12.66
N ILE A 338 4.18 -14.48 12.75
CA ILE A 338 4.20 -15.56 11.76
C ILE A 338 3.35 -16.70 12.32
N GLU A 339 2.28 -17.04 11.62
CA GLU A 339 1.45 -18.20 11.90
C GLU A 339 1.80 -19.30 10.91
N VAL A 340 2.23 -20.47 11.40
CA VAL A 340 2.46 -21.65 10.56
C VAL A 340 1.29 -22.59 10.70
N THR A 341 0.52 -22.74 9.60
CA THR A 341 -0.76 -23.48 9.59
C THR A 341 -0.60 -24.91 9.14
N GLU A 342 0.34 -25.20 8.25
CA GLU A 342 0.57 -26.54 7.71
C GLU A 342 2.06 -26.84 7.56
N MET A 343 2.39 -28.12 7.71
CA MET A 343 3.67 -28.73 7.38
C MET A 343 3.41 -29.93 6.48
N GLU A 344 4.06 -29.98 5.33
CA GLU A 344 4.02 -31.19 4.50
C GLU A 344 5.05 -32.22 4.96
N GLY A 345 4.64 -33.48 4.98
CA GLY A 345 5.55 -34.61 4.99
C GLY A 345 5.64 -35.40 6.28
N ASN A 346 5.49 -34.81 7.44
CA ASN A 346 5.43 -35.57 8.68
C ASN A 346 4.60 -34.85 9.75
N PRO A 347 3.41 -35.35 10.08
CA PRO A 347 2.54 -34.75 11.10
C PRO A 347 3.14 -34.76 12.51
N ASN A 348 4.25 -35.50 12.70
CA ASN A 348 4.95 -35.63 13.96
C ASN A 348 6.31 -34.90 13.97
N SER A 349 6.60 -34.07 12.96
CA SER A 349 7.86 -33.34 12.85
C SER A 349 7.81 -31.97 13.51
N TRP A 350 8.97 -31.52 13.96
CA TRP A 350 9.18 -30.18 14.47
C TRP A 350 9.11 -29.13 13.38
N ILE A 351 8.80 -27.90 13.77
CA ILE A 351 9.10 -26.72 12.98
C ILE A 351 10.39 -26.14 13.56
N GLY A 352 11.31 -25.74 12.68
CA GLY A 352 12.56 -25.10 13.08
C GLY A 352 12.93 -23.98 12.12
N PHE A 353 13.14 -22.79 12.68
CA PHE A 353 13.70 -21.65 11.97
C PHE A 353 15.03 -21.27 12.59
N ALA A 354 16.03 -20.99 11.73
CA ALA A 354 17.35 -20.54 12.17
C ALA A 354 17.36 -19.02 12.35
N GLU A 355 16.77 -18.27 11.45
CA GLU A 355 16.80 -16.82 11.49
C GLU A 355 15.59 -16.17 10.83
N ILE A 356 15.18 -15.02 11.40
CA ILE A 356 14.11 -14.19 10.87
C ILE A 356 14.58 -12.74 10.80
N TYR A 357 14.38 -12.09 9.64
CA TYR A 357 14.53 -10.65 9.45
C TYR A 357 13.22 -10.05 8.96
N LEU A 358 12.85 -8.93 9.53
CA LEU A 358 11.74 -8.11 9.02
C LEU A 358 12.30 -6.98 8.14
N TRP A 359 11.61 -6.71 7.07
CA TRP A 359 11.87 -5.58 6.19
C TRP A 359 10.77 -4.55 6.34
N GLY A 360 11.16 -3.29 6.39
CA GLY A 360 10.21 -2.21 6.55
C GLY A 360 10.78 -0.86 6.17
N LYS A 361 9.92 0.13 6.23
CA LYS A 361 10.23 1.56 6.13
C LYS A 361 9.55 2.27 7.28
N ASP A 362 10.11 3.40 7.71
CA ASP A 362 9.49 4.21 8.75
C ASP A 362 8.07 4.61 8.30
N ALA A 363 7.08 4.40 9.17
CA ALA A 363 5.73 4.88 8.93
C ALA A 363 5.72 6.41 9.12
N LYS A 364 5.19 7.12 8.15
CA LYS A 364 5.03 8.58 8.20
C LYS A 364 3.82 8.96 9.03
#